data_53d7fb1737f62f7e48c8277944008681
#
_entry.id   53d7fb1737f62f7e48c8277944008681
#
_cell.length_a   1.000
_cell.length_b   1.000
_cell.length_c   1.000
_cell.angle_alpha   90.00
_cell.angle_beta   90.00
_cell.angle_gamma   90.00
#
_symmetry.space_group_name_H-M   'P 1'
#
loop_
_entity.id
_entity.type
_entity.pdbx_description
1 polymer ?
#
loop_
_entity_poly.entity_id
_entity_poly.type
_entity_poly.pdbx_seq_one_letter_code
_entity_poly.pdbx_strand_id
1 'polypeptide(L)'
;MSSGFLARASASRYSVTAMDEKEFQKRCDVAFEALRRRLQEAGDVHGFEVEGGSGKLEVLFEDADETRFVISPNTPVRQIWISALTTSFKLSWSDAAGAFVLEKTGETLMELMGRILTEQLGSPVTV
;
A
#
# COMPACT_ATOMS: atom_id res chain seq x y z
N MET A 1 -13.31 34.03 -14.14
CA MET A 1 -13.28 33.88 -13.70
C MET A 1 -13.33 33.65 -13.19
N SER A 2 -13.33 33.33 -13.29
CA SER A 2 -13.31 32.92 -12.57
C SER A 2 -13.68 32.27 -12.14
N SER A 3 -13.83 32.07 -12.26
CA SER A 3 -14.16 31.36 -11.65
C SER A 3 -14.19 30.50 -11.46
N GLY A 4 -14.28 30.35 -11.74
CA GLY A 4 -14.37 29.34 -11.45
C GLY A 4 -13.69 28.76 -10.94
N PHE A 5 -13.04 28.91 -10.83
CA PHE A 5 -12.42 28.43 -10.26
C PHE A 5 -12.50 28.30 -9.21
N LEU A 6 -12.55 28.72 -8.91
CA LEU A 6 -12.61 28.56 -7.83
C LEU A 6 -13.26 27.74 -7.30
N ALA A 7 -13.81 27.60 -7.67
CA ALA A 7 -14.57 26.74 -7.11
C ALA A 7 -14.02 25.54 -6.98
N ARG A 8 -13.32 25.24 -7.60
CA ARG A 8 -12.82 24.15 -7.43
C ARG A 8 -12.17 23.98 -6.41
N ALA A 9 -11.82 24.78 -5.98
CA ALA A 9 -11.05 24.59 -4.94
C ALA A 9 -11.77 24.03 -3.88
N SER A 10 -12.70 24.51 -3.61
CA SER A 10 -13.30 24.03 -2.52
C SER A 10 -13.63 22.76 -2.67
N ALA A 11 -13.94 22.53 -3.67
CA ALA A 11 -14.34 21.29 -3.81
C ALA A 11 -13.34 20.47 -3.47
N SER A 12 -12.25 20.89 -3.58
CA SER A 12 -11.34 20.00 -3.38
C SER A 12 -11.45 19.26 -2.25
N ARG A 13 -11.90 19.71 -1.26
CA ARG A 13 -11.90 18.96 -0.20
C ARG A 13 -12.69 17.87 -0.49
N TYR A 14 -13.65 17.95 -1.17
CA TYR A 14 -14.34 16.82 -1.32
C TYR A 14 -13.70 16.06 -2.25
N SER A 15 -12.84 16.57 -2.92
CA SER A 15 -12.23 15.74 -3.83
C SER A 15 -11.50 14.70 -3.19
N VAL A 16 -11.02 14.96 -2.08
CA VAL A 16 -10.35 13.94 -1.42
C VAL A 16 -11.26 12.84 -1.24
N THR A 17 -12.47 13.14 -1.10
CA THR A 17 -13.34 12.10 -0.83
C THR A 17 -13.93 11.66 -2.07
N ALA A 18 -13.46 12.14 -3.12
CA ALA A 18 -14.11 11.83 -4.35
C ALA A 18 -13.84 10.46 -4.86
N MET A 19 -12.88 9.76 -4.35
CA MET A 19 -12.66 8.42 -4.81
C MET A 19 -13.76 7.53 -4.28
N ASP A 20 -14.63 7.03 -5.17
CA ASP A 20 -15.71 6.18 -4.73
C ASP A 20 -15.19 4.75 -4.57
N GLU A 21 -16.04 3.85 -4.15
CA GLU A 21 -15.66 2.49 -3.85
C GLU A 21 -15.14 1.78 -5.08
N LYS A 22 -15.78 1.97 -6.22
CA LYS A 22 -15.39 1.31 -7.44
C LYS A 22 -14.01 1.77 -7.90
N GLU A 23 -13.76 3.06 -7.82
CA GLU A 23 -12.47 3.61 -8.20
C GLU A 23 -11.40 3.10 -7.25
N PHE A 24 -11.69 3.07 -5.96
CA PHE A 24 -10.75 2.59 -4.96
C PHE A 24 -10.39 1.14 -5.22
N GLN A 25 -11.39 0.29 -5.50
CA GLN A 25 -11.12 -1.12 -5.75
C GLN A 25 -10.27 -1.31 -6.99
N LYS A 26 -10.51 -0.52 -8.02
CA LYS A 26 -9.74 -0.62 -9.22
C LYS A 26 -8.28 -0.26 -8.96
N ARG A 27 -8.06 0.81 -8.22
CA ARG A 27 -6.69 1.22 -7.89
C ARG A 27 -6.01 0.22 -6.97
N CYS A 28 -6.75 -0.39 -6.05
CA CYS A 28 -6.20 -1.43 -5.21
C CYS A 28 -5.80 -2.65 -6.02
N ASP A 29 -6.63 -3.06 -6.97
CA ASP A 29 -6.33 -4.24 -7.78
C ASP A 29 -5.04 -4.04 -8.55
N VAL A 30 -4.85 -2.85 -9.13
CA VAL A 30 -3.62 -2.55 -9.86
C VAL A 30 -2.43 -2.55 -8.91
N ALA A 31 -2.58 -1.90 -7.76
CA ALA A 31 -1.49 -1.80 -6.80
C ALA A 31 -1.12 -3.17 -6.24
N PHE A 32 -2.12 -3.99 -5.91
CA PHE A 32 -1.87 -5.31 -5.34
C PHE A 32 -1.24 -6.26 -6.35
N GLU A 33 -1.65 -6.17 -7.61
CA GLU A 33 -1.05 -7.02 -8.63
C GLU A 33 0.42 -6.67 -8.85
N ALA A 34 0.73 -5.37 -8.92
CA ALA A 34 2.11 -4.95 -9.06
C ALA A 34 2.94 -5.33 -7.85
N LEU A 35 2.38 -5.15 -6.65
CA LEU A 35 3.08 -5.48 -5.43
C LEU A 35 3.31 -6.98 -5.32
N ARG A 36 2.30 -7.79 -5.63
CA ARG A 36 2.44 -9.24 -5.56
C ARG A 36 3.58 -9.71 -6.44
N ARG A 37 3.68 -9.18 -7.65
CA ARG A 37 4.72 -9.58 -8.56
C ARG A 37 6.11 -9.23 -8.04
N ARG A 38 6.24 -8.00 -7.53
CA ARG A 38 7.53 -7.59 -6.99
C ARG A 38 7.89 -8.33 -5.72
N LEU A 39 6.91 -8.62 -4.88
CA LEU A 39 7.17 -9.38 -3.67
C LEU A 39 7.59 -10.81 -4.00
N GLN A 40 6.99 -11.42 -5.02
CA GLN A 40 7.39 -12.77 -5.40
C GLN A 40 8.83 -12.79 -5.90
N GLU A 41 9.23 -11.79 -6.66
CA GLU A 41 10.61 -11.70 -7.11
C GLU A 41 11.56 -11.53 -5.92
N ALA A 42 11.22 -10.65 -4.99
CA ALA A 42 12.06 -10.44 -3.82
C ALA A 42 12.09 -11.68 -2.94
N GLY A 43 10.97 -12.38 -2.83
CA GLY A 43 10.91 -13.61 -2.03
C GLY A 43 11.81 -14.69 -2.56
N ASP A 44 11.95 -14.80 -3.88
CA ASP A 44 12.85 -15.78 -4.48
C ASP A 44 14.30 -15.48 -4.11
N VAL A 45 14.63 -14.21 -3.94
CA VAL A 45 16.00 -13.82 -3.59
C VAL A 45 16.24 -13.92 -2.08
N HIS A 46 15.26 -13.50 -1.29
CA HIS A 46 15.46 -13.34 0.15
C HIS A 46 14.84 -14.44 1.00
N GLY A 47 14.11 -15.35 0.39
CA GLY A 47 13.66 -16.52 1.13
C GLY A 47 12.35 -16.38 1.88
N PHE A 48 11.44 -15.55 1.42
CA PHE A 48 10.10 -15.50 2.01
C PHE A 48 9.06 -15.89 0.96
N GLU A 49 7.86 -16.19 1.40
CA GLU A 49 6.77 -16.59 0.52
C GLU A 49 5.68 -15.53 0.48
N VAL A 50 4.96 -15.47 -0.62
CA VAL A 50 3.89 -14.51 -0.81
C VAL A 50 2.63 -15.27 -1.19
N GLU A 51 1.53 -15.00 -0.48
CA GLU A 51 0.25 -15.64 -0.76
C GLU A 51 -0.83 -14.59 -0.95
N GLY A 52 -1.88 -14.96 -1.69
CA GLY A 52 -3.02 -14.10 -1.86
C GLY A 52 -3.05 -13.41 -3.21
N GLY A 53 -3.88 -12.41 -3.31
CA GLY A 53 -4.08 -11.71 -4.56
C GLY A 53 -4.72 -10.36 -4.32
N SER A 54 -5.78 -10.02 -5.10
CA SER A 54 -6.33 -8.68 -5.04
C SER A 54 -7.10 -8.38 -3.76
N GLY A 55 -7.57 -9.40 -3.06
CA GLY A 55 -8.33 -9.17 -1.83
C GLY A 55 -7.48 -9.05 -0.59
N LYS A 56 -6.28 -9.62 -0.61
CA LYS A 56 -5.39 -9.61 0.54
C LYS A 56 -4.09 -10.27 0.13
N LEU A 57 -2.97 -9.68 0.54
CA LEU A 57 -1.67 -10.29 0.33
C LEU A 57 -1.05 -10.60 1.68
N GLU A 58 -0.33 -11.70 1.75
CA GLU A 58 0.41 -12.05 2.95
C GLU A 58 1.84 -12.38 2.58
N VAL A 59 2.77 -11.90 3.38
CA VAL A 59 4.19 -12.26 3.24
C VAL A 59 4.51 -13.14 4.43
N LEU A 60 5.00 -14.35 4.16
CA LEU A 60 5.24 -15.35 5.19
C LEU A 60 6.73 -15.59 5.32
N PHE A 61 7.23 -15.45 6.53
CA PHE A 61 8.66 -15.62 6.80
C PHE A 61 8.90 -16.95 7.48
N GLU A 62 10.01 -17.59 7.11
CA GLU A 62 10.37 -18.86 7.72
C GLU A 62 11.21 -18.59 8.96
N ASP A 63 10.59 -18.16 10.02
CA ASP A 63 11.28 -17.97 11.28
C ASP A 63 10.53 -18.75 12.35
N ALA A 64 11.11 -18.78 13.53
CA ALA A 64 10.56 -19.59 14.62
C ALA A 64 9.18 -19.11 15.04
N ASP A 65 8.88 -17.84 14.84
CA ASP A 65 7.62 -17.26 15.24
C ASP A 65 6.58 -17.25 14.13
N GLU A 66 6.94 -17.76 12.96
CA GLU A 66 6.06 -17.79 11.79
C GLU A 66 5.49 -16.39 11.54
N THR A 67 6.38 -15.42 11.51
CA THR A 67 6.00 -14.03 11.29
C THR A 67 5.36 -13.84 9.93
N ARG A 68 4.38 -12.98 9.85
CA ARG A 68 3.77 -12.65 8.58
C ARG A 68 3.41 -11.18 8.53
N PHE A 69 3.43 -10.62 7.32
CA PHE A 69 2.89 -9.30 7.07
C PHE A 69 1.58 -9.50 6.33
N VAL A 70 0.60 -8.68 6.63
CA VAL A 70 -0.72 -8.77 5.97
C VAL A 70 -1.03 -7.41 5.35
N ILE A 71 -1.34 -7.41 4.06
CA ILE A 71 -1.68 -6.20 3.32
C ILE A 71 -3.11 -6.36 2.81
N SER A 72 -4.01 -5.49 3.23
CA SER A 72 -5.41 -5.62 2.85
C SER A 72 -6.06 -4.25 2.60
N PRO A 73 -7.05 -4.20 1.71
CA PRO A 73 -7.77 -2.96 1.49
C PRO A 73 -8.80 -2.75 2.59
N ASN A 74 -8.98 -1.50 2.99
CA ASN A 74 -10.05 -1.15 3.91
C ASN A 74 -10.95 -0.19 3.15
N THR A 75 -11.96 -0.73 2.50
CA THR A 75 -12.80 0.01 1.58
C THR A 75 -13.55 1.17 2.24
N PRO A 76 -14.15 1.00 3.42
CA PRO A 76 -14.87 2.11 4.02
C PRO A 76 -14.07 3.40 4.18
N VAL A 77 -12.78 3.29 4.43
CA VAL A 77 -11.94 4.47 4.58
C VAL A 77 -11.01 4.70 3.40
N ARG A 78 -11.17 3.93 2.34
CA ARG A 78 -10.37 4.08 1.11
C ARG A 78 -8.87 4.04 1.38
N GLN A 79 -8.45 3.10 2.20
CA GLN A 79 -7.03 2.96 2.54
C GLN A 79 -6.55 1.53 2.33
N ILE A 80 -5.26 1.36 2.18
CA ILE A 80 -4.63 0.05 2.22
C ILE A 80 -3.98 -0.04 3.60
N TRP A 81 -4.28 -1.10 4.32
CA TRP A 81 -3.74 -1.30 5.66
C TRP A 81 -2.72 -2.43 5.63
N ILE A 82 -1.60 -2.21 6.31
CA ILE A 82 -0.53 -3.20 6.42
C ILE A 82 -0.28 -3.47 7.88
N SER A 83 -0.27 -4.76 8.25
CA SER A 83 0.08 -5.19 9.58
C SER A 83 1.45 -5.83 9.51
N ALA A 84 2.44 -5.24 10.15
CA ALA A 84 3.83 -5.69 10.07
C ALA A 84 4.61 -5.11 11.24
N LEU A 85 5.60 -5.83 11.72
CA LEU A 85 6.53 -5.35 12.77
C LEU A 85 5.77 -4.87 14.01
N THR A 86 4.71 -5.57 14.38
CA THR A 86 3.83 -5.25 15.51
C THR A 86 3.21 -3.86 15.41
N THR A 87 3.07 -3.35 14.20
CA THR A 87 2.54 -2.03 13.93
C THR A 87 1.54 -2.11 12.77
N SER A 88 0.68 -1.13 12.68
CA SER A 88 -0.23 -1.00 11.54
C SER A 88 0.15 0.23 10.75
N PHE A 89 0.18 0.08 9.44
CA PHE A 89 0.45 1.20 8.54
C PHE A 89 -0.80 1.41 7.68
N LYS A 90 -1.23 2.65 7.52
CA LYS A 90 -2.43 2.97 6.77
C LYS A 90 -2.06 3.91 5.65
N LEU A 91 -2.28 3.48 4.41
CA LEU A 91 -1.88 4.25 3.25
C LEU A 91 -3.10 4.78 2.53
N SER A 92 -3.03 6.03 2.10
CA SER A 92 -4.11 6.69 1.37
C SER A 92 -3.64 7.04 -0.03
N TRP A 93 -4.58 7.17 -0.95
CA TRP A 93 -4.22 7.53 -2.32
C TRP A 93 -3.73 8.97 -2.38
N SER A 94 -2.66 9.19 -3.09
CA SER A 94 -2.13 10.51 -3.34
C SER A 94 -2.15 10.77 -4.84
N ASP A 95 -2.92 11.77 -5.27
CA ASP A 95 -2.94 12.12 -6.67
C ASP A 95 -1.58 12.66 -7.12
N ALA A 96 -0.91 13.37 -6.24
CA ALA A 96 0.40 13.91 -6.58
C ALA A 96 1.42 12.81 -6.83
N ALA A 97 1.37 11.75 -6.04
CA ALA A 97 2.29 10.64 -6.21
C ALA A 97 1.78 9.60 -7.20
N GLY A 98 0.50 9.62 -7.52
CA GLY A 98 -0.09 8.59 -8.35
C GLY A 98 -0.04 7.24 -7.69
N ALA A 99 -0.10 7.16 -6.37
CA ALA A 99 0.08 5.91 -5.64
C ALA A 99 -0.50 6.03 -4.24
N PHE A 100 -0.67 4.88 -3.57
CA PHE A 100 -1.01 4.88 -2.17
C PHE A 100 0.25 5.22 -1.38
N VAL A 101 0.14 6.13 -0.42
CA VAL A 101 1.28 6.58 0.38
C VAL A 101 0.96 6.57 1.86
N LEU A 102 2.00 6.40 2.67
CA LEU A 102 1.92 6.55 4.11
C LEU A 102 2.08 8.04 4.38
N GLU A 103 1.03 8.71 4.85
CA GLU A 103 1.04 10.17 4.95
C GLU A 103 2.16 10.70 5.83
N LYS A 104 2.44 9.98 6.89
CA LYS A 104 3.43 10.43 7.84
C LYS A 104 4.80 10.61 7.23
N THR A 105 5.18 9.77 6.29
CA THR A 105 6.51 9.79 5.71
C THR A 105 6.53 10.13 4.23
N GLY A 106 5.38 10.02 3.56
CA GLY A 106 5.34 10.20 2.12
C GLY A 106 5.78 8.97 1.34
N GLU A 107 6.10 7.87 2.03
CA GLU A 107 6.53 6.66 1.33
C GLU A 107 5.39 6.06 0.55
N THR A 108 5.68 5.62 -0.67
CA THR A 108 4.69 4.88 -1.45
C THR A 108 4.59 3.47 -0.90
N LEU A 109 3.58 2.74 -1.33
CA LEU A 109 3.40 1.35 -0.94
C LEU A 109 4.68 0.53 -1.18
N MET A 110 5.29 0.68 -2.36
CA MET A 110 6.50 -0.08 -2.67
C MET A 110 7.67 0.32 -1.78
N GLU A 111 7.84 1.62 -1.56
CA GLU A 111 8.94 2.10 -0.71
C GLU A 111 8.77 1.61 0.73
N LEU A 112 7.55 1.67 1.24
CA LEU A 112 7.29 1.20 2.58
C LEU A 112 7.55 -0.29 2.70
N MET A 113 7.09 -1.08 1.72
CA MET A 113 7.32 -2.51 1.76
C MET A 113 8.81 -2.84 1.74
N GLY A 114 9.59 -2.12 0.95
CA GLY A 114 11.04 -2.33 0.95
C GLY A 114 11.65 -2.04 2.30
N ARG A 115 11.20 -0.97 2.96
CA ARG A 115 11.74 -0.61 4.27
C ARG A 115 11.37 -1.64 5.34
N ILE A 116 10.11 -2.07 5.41
CA ILE A 116 9.71 -2.99 6.46
C ILE A 116 10.27 -4.40 6.22
N LEU A 117 10.47 -4.79 4.96
CA LEU A 117 11.11 -6.05 4.67
C LEU A 117 12.59 -6.00 5.07
N THR A 118 13.24 -4.86 4.83
CA THR A 118 14.63 -4.68 5.24
C THR A 118 14.74 -4.81 6.76
N GLU A 119 13.80 -4.22 7.49
CA GLU A 119 13.83 -4.33 8.95
C GLU A 119 13.59 -5.77 9.39
N GLN A 120 12.66 -6.45 8.79
CA GLN A 120 12.33 -7.81 9.20
C GLN A 120 13.48 -8.77 8.91
N LEU A 121 14.13 -8.62 7.78
CA LEU A 121 15.16 -9.58 7.36
C LEU A 121 16.55 -9.19 7.77
N GLY A 122 16.75 -7.95 8.16
CA GLY A 122 18.08 -7.49 8.58
C GLY A 122 19.05 -7.29 7.44
N SER A 123 18.57 -7.25 6.20
CA SER A 123 19.42 -6.98 5.06
C SER A 123 18.61 -6.22 4.02
N PRO A 124 19.25 -5.43 3.16
CA PRO A 124 18.54 -4.55 2.23
C PRO A 124 17.65 -5.30 1.25
N VAL A 125 16.41 -4.86 1.16
CA VAL A 125 15.44 -5.42 0.23
C VAL A 125 14.83 -4.27 -0.55
N THR A 126 14.78 -4.42 -1.87
CA THR A 126 14.12 -3.45 -2.74
C THR A 126 12.93 -4.12 -3.41
N VAL A 127 11.82 -3.43 -3.43
CA VAL A 127 10.61 -3.97 -4.02
C VAL A 127 10.14 -3.11 -5.19
#